data_aabefa86a666d09e94679a29d603e428
#
_entry.id   aabefa86a666d09e94679a29d603e428
#
_cell.length_a   1.000
_cell.length_b   1.000
_cell.length_c   1.000
_cell.angle_alpha   90.00
_cell.angle_beta   90.00
_cell.angle_gamma   90.00
#
_symmetry.space_group_name_H-M   'P 1'
#
loop_
_entity.id
_entity.type
_entity.pdbx_description
1 polymer ?
#
loop_
_entity_poly.entity_id
_entity_poly.type
_entity_poly.pdbx_seq_one_letter_code
_entity_poly.pdbx_strand_id
1 'polypeptide(L)'
;MHRSEAQWYSTRIGIDMPIVAYGHAGPALLMLPTATADYLEYERYHLIGDLGHHIDNGRVRIFCINNITKWALFDHGMPGWQRTALLAAYDDYIVSEVLPWIRINTGDPWIQPVIAGISIGAYSAANTFLKHPDLFRGLIAISGTYDIAYYLDGHFDDNLYFNNPASYLPNLHDDWHLSHMRQRAIILCSGQGAYEEPGRTIHLSNMLNDKGVNHWLDLWGYDVAHDWPWWPKMLDHYIHKLHEAHAW
;
A
#
# COMPACT_ATOMS: atom_id res chain seq x y z
N MET A 1 -22.80 -7.92 -3.04
CA MET A 1 -21.41 -7.61 -3.45
C MET A 1 -20.89 -8.70 -4.39
N HIS A 2 -20.40 -8.34 -5.57
CA HIS A 2 -19.70 -9.28 -6.46
C HIS A 2 -18.33 -9.57 -5.87
N ARG A 3 -17.92 -10.86 -5.87
CA ARG A 3 -16.63 -11.34 -5.34
C ARG A 3 -16.05 -12.35 -6.31
N SER A 4 -14.80 -12.20 -6.67
CA SER A 4 -14.07 -13.15 -7.51
C SER A 4 -12.65 -13.35 -6.98
N GLU A 5 -12.12 -14.55 -7.19
CA GLU A 5 -10.75 -14.92 -6.81
C GLU A 5 -9.99 -15.44 -8.03
N ALA A 6 -8.68 -15.22 -8.01
CA ALA A 6 -7.74 -15.85 -8.93
C ALA A 6 -6.46 -16.22 -8.17
N GLN A 7 -5.70 -17.12 -8.76
CA GLN A 7 -4.39 -17.52 -8.26
C GLN A 7 -3.51 -17.89 -9.43
N TRP A 8 -2.24 -17.54 -9.36
CA TRP A 8 -1.23 -17.96 -10.33
C TRP A 8 0.13 -18.15 -9.66
N TYR A 9 0.95 -18.98 -10.29
CA TYR A 9 2.34 -19.09 -9.88
C TYR A 9 3.08 -17.81 -10.27
N SER A 10 3.51 -17.03 -9.26
CA SER A 10 4.32 -15.84 -9.50
C SER A 10 5.74 -16.22 -9.85
N THR A 11 6.19 -15.83 -11.03
CA THR A 11 7.59 -16.04 -11.44
C THR A 11 8.56 -15.10 -10.71
N ARG A 12 8.04 -14.02 -10.11
CA ARG A 12 8.82 -13.07 -9.32
C ARG A 12 9.05 -13.56 -7.90
N ILE A 13 8.02 -14.11 -7.27
CA ILE A 13 8.06 -14.57 -5.88
C ILE A 13 8.46 -16.06 -5.78
N GLY A 14 8.17 -16.87 -6.79
CA GLY A 14 8.47 -18.30 -6.83
C GLY A 14 7.45 -19.18 -6.11
N ILE A 15 6.26 -18.67 -5.82
CA ILE A 15 5.14 -19.39 -5.20
C ILE A 15 3.80 -18.99 -5.82
N ASP A 16 2.76 -19.74 -5.50
CA ASP A 16 1.40 -19.38 -5.85
C ASP A 16 0.92 -18.15 -5.08
N MET A 17 0.47 -17.14 -5.81
CA MET A 17 0.01 -15.87 -5.26
C MET A 17 -1.47 -15.67 -5.57
N PRO A 18 -2.35 -15.71 -4.56
CA PRO A 18 -3.77 -15.45 -4.73
C PRO A 18 -4.08 -13.95 -4.73
N ILE A 19 -5.20 -13.61 -5.36
CA ILE A 19 -5.83 -12.30 -5.34
C ILE A 19 -7.35 -12.46 -5.24
N VAL A 20 -7.99 -11.57 -4.51
CA VAL A 20 -9.45 -11.46 -4.45
C VAL A 20 -9.89 -10.07 -4.86
N ALA A 21 -10.97 -10.00 -5.63
CA ALA A 21 -11.58 -8.76 -6.08
C ALA A 21 -13.02 -8.65 -5.58
N TYR A 22 -13.39 -7.46 -5.13
CA TYR A 22 -14.73 -7.10 -4.65
C TYR A 22 -15.28 -5.92 -5.44
N GLY A 23 -16.54 -6.02 -5.88
CA GLY A 23 -17.22 -4.99 -6.66
C GLY A 23 -17.26 -5.28 -8.15
N HIS A 24 -18.10 -4.53 -8.86
CA HIS A 24 -18.41 -4.73 -10.29
C HIS A 24 -18.09 -3.50 -11.15
N ALA A 25 -17.93 -2.34 -10.53
CA ALA A 25 -17.72 -1.06 -11.22
C ALA A 25 -16.95 -0.07 -10.32
N GLY A 26 -16.55 1.06 -10.88
CA GLY A 26 -15.82 2.12 -10.20
C GLY A 26 -14.30 2.03 -10.35
N PRO A 27 -13.59 3.01 -9.80
CA PRO A 27 -12.13 3.02 -9.77
C PRO A 27 -11.57 1.83 -8.98
N ALA A 28 -10.34 1.45 -9.28
CA ALA A 28 -9.67 0.35 -8.62
C ALA A 28 -8.89 0.82 -7.37
N LEU A 29 -9.04 0.10 -6.27
CA LEU A 29 -8.27 0.24 -5.04
C LEU A 29 -7.50 -1.06 -4.80
N LEU A 30 -6.17 -1.02 -4.89
CA LEU A 30 -5.30 -2.15 -4.56
C LEU A 30 -4.91 -2.07 -3.09
N MET A 31 -5.31 -3.08 -2.31
CA MET A 31 -5.07 -3.17 -0.87
C MET A 31 -3.95 -4.15 -0.55
N LEU A 32 -2.93 -3.67 0.16
CA LEU A 32 -1.82 -4.48 0.65
C LEU A 32 -2.01 -4.79 2.13
N PRO A 33 -1.98 -6.08 2.53
CA PRO A 33 -2.35 -6.51 3.88
C PRO A 33 -1.31 -6.11 4.95
N THR A 34 -1.70 -6.21 6.21
CA THR A 34 -0.85 -5.93 7.36
C THR A 34 0.27 -6.97 7.52
N ALA A 35 1.05 -6.89 8.58
CA ALA A 35 2.18 -7.78 8.83
C ALA A 35 1.77 -9.26 8.81
N THR A 36 2.49 -10.09 8.04
CA THR A 36 2.32 -11.55 7.93
C THR A 36 0.93 -12.05 7.51
N ALA A 37 0.03 -11.15 7.13
CA ALA A 37 -1.32 -11.46 6.73
C ALA A 37 -1.43 -11.91 5.27
N ASP A 38 -2.57 -12.47 4.91
CA ASP A 38 -2.89 -12.92 3.56
C ASP A 38 -3.95 -12.04 2.87
N TYR A 39 -4.26 -12.36 1.62
CA TYR A 39 -5.21 -11.65 0.76
C TYR A 39 -6.66 -11.58 1.28
N LEU A 40 -7.04 -12.42 2.26
CA LEU A 40 -8.38 -12.45 2.87
C LEU A 40 -8.46 -11.69 4.20
N GLU A 41 -7.38 -11.10 4.66
CA GLU A 41 -7.34 -10.40 5.95
C GLU A 41 -8.46 -9.36 6.07
N TYR A 42 -8.60 -8.50 5.08
CA TYR A 42 -9.60 -7.43 5.08
C TYR A 42 -11.05 -7.93 5.07
N GLU A 43 -11.28 -9.12 4.50
CA GLU A 43 -12.58 -9.79 4.57
C GLU A 43 -12.82 -10.38 5.97
N ARG A 44 -11.82 -11.06 6.55
CA ARG A 44 -11.92 -11.68 7.89
C ARG A 44 -12.14 -10.65 9.00
N TYR A 45 -11.55 -9.48 8.90
CA TYR A 45 -11.73 -8.39 9.86
C TYR A 45 -12.86 -7.43 9.48
N HIS A 46 -13.77 -7.86 8.61
CA HIS A 46 -14.99 -7.16 8.21
C HIS A 46 -14.79 -5.81 7.49
N LEU A 47 -13.56 -5.36 7.19
CA LEU A 47 -13.31 -4.10 6.49
C LEU A 47 -14.03 -4.05 5.14
N ILE A 48 -14.02 -5.16 4.38
CA ILE A 48 -14.75 -5.25 3.11
C ILE A 48 -16.27 -5.11 3.31
N GLY A 49 -16.81 -5.65 4.41
CA GLY A 49 -18.21 -5.51 4.78
C GLY A 49 -18.59 -4.06 5.12
N ASP A 50 -17.75 -3.38 5.89
CA ASP A 50 -17.94 -1.98 6.28
C ASP A 50 -17.91 -1.03 5.06
N LEU A 51 -17.11 -1.36 4.04
CA LEU A 51 -17.04 -0.64 2.76
C LEU A 51 -18.10 -1.09 1.75
N GLY A 52 -19.00 -2.02 2.12
CA GLY A 52 -20.00 -2.60 1.23
C GLY A 52 -20.84 -1.57 0.50
N HIS A 53 -21.18 -0.47 1.16
CA HIS A 53 -21.96 0.62 0.56
C HIS A 53 -21.22 1.34 -0.59
N HIS A 54 -19.88 1.45 -0.54
CA HIS A 54 -19.11 1.97 -1.68
C HIS A 54 -19.03 0.94 -2.81
N ILE A 55 -18.80 -0.32 -2.46
CA ILE A 55 -18.60 -1.42 -3.42
C ILE A 55 -19.90 -1.72 -4.18
N ASP A 56 -21.01 -1.86 -3.47
CA ASP A 56 -22.32 -2.20 -4.07
C ASP A 56 -22.89 -1.09 -4.94
N ASN A 57 -22.56 0.18 -4.63
CA ASN A 57 -22.94 1.33 -5.45
C ASN A 57 -21.95 1.61 -6.60
N GLY A 58 -20.97 0.73 -6.84
CA GLY A 58 -20.00 0.89 -7.93
C GLY A 58 -19.08 2.11 -7.77
N ARG A 59 -18.87 2.57 -6.53
CA ARG A 59 -17.95 3.69 -6.24
C ARG A 59 -16.51 3.25 -6.15
N VAL A 60 -16.25 1.97 -5.90
CA VAL A 60 -14.91 1.40 -5.82
C VAL A 60 -14.95 -0.10 -6.13
N ARG A 61 -13.90 -0.60 -6.78
CA ARG A 61 -13.55 -2.03 -6.83
C ARG A 61 -12.29 -2.26 -6.01
N ILE A 62 -12.33 -3.18 -5.06
CA ILE A 62 -11.22 -3.46 -4.15
C ILE A 62 -10.53 -4.76 -4.57
N PHE A 63 -9.22 -4.72 -4.66
CA PHE A 63 -8.34 -5.85 -4.98
C PHE A 63 -7.40 -6.09 -3.82
N CYS A 64 -7.43 -7.29 -3.22
CA CYS A 64 -6.57 -7.65 -2.09
C CYS A 64 -5.62 -8.77 -2.50
N ILE A 65 -4.35 -8.62 -2.21
CA ILE A 65 -3.28 -9.57 -2.56
C ILE A 65 -2.58 -10.10 -1.33
N ASN A 66 -1.87 -11.21 -1.48
CA ASN A 66 -0.97 -11.73 -0.44
C ASN A 66 0.23 -10.79 -0.24
N ASN A 67 0.83 -10.85 0.96
CA ASN A 67 2.15 -10.26 1.19
C ASN A 67 3.22 -11.34 1.40
N ILE A 68 4.47 -10.87 1.43
CA ILE A 68 5.65 -11.72 1.67
C ILE A 68 6.42 -11.29 2.92
N THR A 69 5.86 -10.38 3.70
CA THR A 69 6.55 -9.77 4.85
C THR A 69 6.90 -10.77 5.93
N LYS A 70 6.13 -11.89 6.02
CA LYS A 70 6.47 -13.02 6.87
C LYS A 70 7.90 -13.50 6.68
N TRP A 71 8.36 -13.57 5.43
CA TRP A 71 9.71 -14.00 5.10
C TRP A 71 10.69 -12.83 5.00
N ALA A 72 10.28 -11.75 4.33
CA ALA A 72 11.17 -10.62 4.06
C ALA A 72 11.53 -9.80 5.30
N LEU A 73 10.62 -9.65 6.26
CA LEU A 73 10.83 -8.80 7.43
C LEU A 73 10.89 -9.57 8.76
N PHE A 74 10.21 -10.70 8.87
CA PHE A 74 10.01 -11.39 10.16
C PHE A 74 10.68 -12.76 10.25
N ASP A 75 11.27 -13.30 9.19
CA ASP A 75 12.05 -14.53 9.23
C ASP A 75 13.52 -14.22 9.52
N HIS A 76 13.87 -14.10 10.80
CA HIS A 76 15.25 -13.85 11.24
C HIS A 76 16.20 -15.05 10.99
N GLY A 77 15.67 -16.22 10.61
CA GLY A 77 16.48 -17.38 10.18
C GLY A 77 16.94 -17.28 8.72
N MET A 78 16.30 -16.45 7.92
CA MET A 78 16.67 -16.24 6.51
C MET A 78 17.79 -15.19 6.42
N PRO A 79 18.84 -15.44 5.59
CA PRO A 79 19.90 -14.46 5.37
C PRO A 79 19.36 -13.10 4.88
N GLY A 80 19.95 -12.00 5.37
CA GLY A 80 19.50 -10.63 5.04
C GLY A 80 19.39 -10.35 3.56
N TRP A 81 20.36 -10.80 2.74
CA TRP A 81 20.33 -10.62 1.28
C TRP A 81 19.17 -11.35 0.58
N GLN A 82 18.69 -12.49 1.11
CA GLN A 82 17.50 -13.16 0.59
C GLN A 82 16.24 -12.38 0.98
N ARG A 83 16.20 -11.86 2.19
CA ARG A 83 15.08 -11.05 2.70
C ARG A 83 14.91 -9.76 1.89
N THR A 84 16.00 -9.05 1.60
CA THR A 84 15.98 -7.85 0.77
C THR A 84 15.67 -8.12 -0.69
N ALA A 85 16.14 -9.25 -1.24
CA ALA A 85 15.76 -9.71 -2.57
C ALA A 85 14.25 -9.99 -2.69
N LEU A 86 13.61 -10.53 -1.65
CA LEU A 86 12.15 -10.71 -1.60
C LEU A 86 11.41 -9.39 -1.61
N LEU A 87 11.92 -8.33 -0.97
CA LEU A 87 11.30 -7.00 -1.03
C LEU A 87 11.28 -6.45 -2.46
N ALA A 88 12.41 -6.58 -3.17
CA ALA A 88 12.51 -6.17 -4.56
C ALA A 88 11.61 -7.02 -5.48
N ALA A 89 11.55 -8.33 -5.26
CA ALA A 89 10.69 -9.23 -5.99
C ALA A 89 9.19 -8.94 -5.78
N TYR A 90 8.81 -8.52 -4.57
CA TYR A 90 7.41 -8.19 -4.26
C TYR A 90 6.95 -6.90 -4.95
N ASP A 91 7.81 -5.90 -4.99
CA ASP A 91 7.54 -4.68 -5.74
C ASP A 91 7.35 -4.98 -7.24
N ASP A 92 8.24 -5.80 -7.82
CA ASP A 92 8.15 -6.24 -9.20
C ASP A 92 6.91 -7.11 -9.47
N TYR A 93 6.51 -7.99 -8.54
CA TYR A 93 5.26 -8.75 -8.59
C TYR A 93 4.03 -7.84 -8.70
N ILE A 94 3.97 -6.80 -7.86
CA ILE A 94 2.84 -5.85 -7.89
C ILE A 94 2.74 -5.17 -9.25
N VAL A 95 3.86 -4.70 -9.78
CA VAL A 95 3.89 -3.94 -11.04
C VAL A 95 3.73 -4.84 -12.27
N SER A 96 4.41 -6.00 -12.29
CA SER A 96 4.51 -6.84 -13.49
C SER A 96 3.44 -7.92 -13.58
N GLU A 97 2.79 -8.29 -12.47
CA GLU A 97 1.80 -9.37 -12.45
C GLU A 97 0.43 -8.89 -11.95
N VAL A 98 0.37 -8.21 -10.78
CA VAL A 98 -0.92 -7.76 -10.18
C VAL A 98 -1.56 -6.66 -11.01
N LEU A 99 -0.83 -5.61 -11.36
CA LEU A 99 -1.38 -4.49 -12.12
C LEU A 99 -1.90 -4.90 -13.50
N PRO A 100 -1.20 -5.72 -14.31
CA PRO A 100 -1.76 -6.30 -15.52
C PRO A 100 -3.03 -7.12 -15.29
N TRP A 101 -3.08 -7.92 -14.21
CA TRP A 101 -4.28 -8.69 -13.88
C TRP A 101 -5.47 -7.77 -13.54
N ILE A 102 -5.24 -6.69 -12.76
CA ILE A 102 -6.28 -5.67 -12.48
C ILE A 102 -6.80 -5.07 -13.78
N ARG A 103 -5.94 -4.72 -14.72
CA ARG A 103 -6.31 -4.18 -16.04
C ARG A 103 -7.20 -5.14 -16.83
N ILE A 104 -6.87 -6.42 -16.83
CA ILE A 104 -7.68 -7.46 -17.48
C ILE A 104 -9.02 -7.62 -16.75
N ASN A 105 -9.03 -7.71 -15.43
CA ASN A 105 -10.24 -7.89 -14.63
C ASN A 105 -11.22 -6.72 -14.75
N THR A 106 -10.69 -5.52 -14.87
CA THR A 106 -11.49 -4.30 -15.03
C THR A 106 -11.96 -4.06 -16.46
N GLY A 107 -11.31 -4.68 -17.44
CA GLY A 107 -11.52 -4.40 -18.86
C GLY A 107 -10.96 -3.05 -19.30
N ASP A 108 -10.14 -2.41 -18.48
CA ASP A 108 -9.50 -1.11 -18.76
C ASP A 108 -7.98 -1.26 -18.76
N PRO A 109 -7.33 -1.27 -19.94
CA PRO A 109 -5.88 -1.44 -20.04
C PRO A 109 -5.07 -0.24 -19.52
N TRP A 110 -5.74 0.89 -19.27
CA TRP A 110 -5.11 2.14 -18.84
C TRP A 110 -5.41 2.49 -17.38
N ILE A 111 -6.19 1.66 -16.68
CA ILE A 111 -6.54 1.93 -15.29
C ILE A 111 -5.28 2.09 -14.43
N GLN A 112 -5.27 3.15 -13.66
CA GLN A 112 -4.29 3.42 -12.61
C GLN A 112 -4.99 3.26 -11.27
N PRO A 113 -4.81 2.16 -10.54
CA PRO A 113 -5.44 2.00 -9.24
C PRO A 113 -4.89 3.02 -8.23
N VAL A 114 -5.69 3.38 -7.24
CA VAL A 114 -5.15 3.87 -5.97
C VAL A 114 -4.56 2.67 -5.25
N ILE A 115 -3.34 2.80 -4.75
CA ILE A 115 -2.71 1.76 -3.93
C ILE A 115 -2.85 2.15 -2.45
N ALA A 116 -3.25 1.20 -1.62
CA ALA A 116 -3.47 1.44 -0.22
C ALA A 116 -2.95 0.31 0.66
N GLY A 117 -2.66 0.63 1.91
CA GLY A 117 -2.23 -0.36 2.89
C GLY A 117 -2.32 0.17 4.30
N ILE A 118 -2.28 -0.76 5.24
CA ILE A 118 -2.38 -0.50 6.67
C ILE A 118 -1.15 -1.10 7.36
N SER A 119 -0.55 -0.38 8.32
CA SER A 119 0.61 -0.86 9.07
C SER A 119 1.78 -1.20 8.12
N ILE A 120 2.31 -2.41 8.12
CA ILE A 120 3.33 -2.87 7.15
C ILE A 120 2.81 -2.81 5.70
N GLY A 121 1.51 -3.01 5.49
CA GLY A 121 0.91 -2.82 4.17
C GLY A 121 1.02 -1.37 3.67
N ALA A 122 0.96 -0.39 4.58
CA ALA A 122 1.17 1.02 4.24
C ALA A 122 2.61 1.29 3.78
N TYR A 123 3.60 0.63 4.41
CA TYR A 123 4.98 0.64 3.91
C TYR A 123 5.05 0.11 2.48
N SER A 124 4.53 -1.10 2.24
CA SER A 124 4.59 -1.72 0.93
C SER A 124 3.90 -0.88 -0.14
N ALA A 125 2.71 -0.33 0.18
CA ALA A 125 1.98 0.56 -0.71
C ALA A 125 2.76 1.85 -1.02
N ALA A 126 3.31 2.50 0.01
CA ALA A 126 4.10 3.71 -0.15
C ALA A 126 5.39 3.44 -0.97
N ASN A 127 6.11 2.35 -0.67
CA ASN A 127 7.32 1.99 -1.40
C ASN A 127 7.05 1.78 -2.90
N THR A 128 6.03 0.97 -3.23
CA THR A 128 5.66 0.72 -4.63
C THR A 128 5.16 2.01 -5.32
N PHE A 129 4.33 2.81 -4.67
CA PHE A 129 3.87 4.08 -5.23
C PHE A 129 5.03 5.05 -5.50
N LEU A 130 5.94 5.24 -4.56
CA LEU A 130 7.05 6.19 -4.68
C LEU A 130 8.05 5.80 -5.78
N LYS A 131 8.19 4.50 -6.04
CA LYS A 131 9.05 3.97 -7.13
C LYS A 131 8.36 4.03 -8.48
N HIS A 132 7.02 3.92 -8.54
CA HIS A 132 6.23 3.80 -9.76
C HIS A 132 5.04 4.78 -9.77
N PRO A 133 5.27 6.09 -9.57
CA PRO A 133 4.17 7.07 -9.41
C PRO A 133 3.35 7.29 -10.69
N ASP A 134 3.86 6.84 -11.84
CA ASP A 134 3.17 6.86 -13.13
C ASP A 134 2.14 5.74 -13.28
N LEU A 135 2.25 4.66 -12.50
CA LEU A 135 1.38 3.49 -12.60
C LEU A 135 0.14 3.57 -11.70
N PHE A 136 0.15 4.46 -10.71
CA PHE A 136 -0.90 4.58 -9.71
C PHE A 136 -1.55 5.97 -9.73
N ARG A 137 -2.85 6.01 -9.49
CA ARG A 137 -3.62 7.25 -9.38
C ARG A 137 -3.37 7.98 -8.07
N GLY A 138 -3.03 7.26 -7.02
CA GLY A 138 -2.78 7.82 -5.70
C GLY A 138 -2.33 6.77 -4.69
N LEU A 139 -2.10 7.24 -3.47
CA LEU A 139 -1.67 6.46 -2.31
C LEU A 139 -2.57 6.76 -1.11
N ILE A 140 -3.02 5.72 -0.39
CA ILE A 140 -3.58 5.83 0.96
C ILE A 140 -2.75 4.96 1.89
N ALA A 141 -1.96 5.58 2.77
CA ALA A 141 -1.07 4.90 3.69
C ALA A 141 -1.50 5.14 5.14
N ILE A 142 -2.02 4.08 5.79
CA ILE A 142 -2.65 4.15 7.12
C ILE A 142 -1.72 3.55 8.16
N SER A 143 -1.34 4.33 9.19
CA SER A 143 -0.59 3.87 10.38
C SER A 143 0.70 3.10 10.03
N GLY A 144 1.45 3.59 9.03
CA GLY A 144 2.59 2.90 8.44
C GLY A 144 3.92 3.12 9.14
N THR A 145 4.87 2.24 8.84
CA THR A 145 6.30 2.47 9.03
C THR A 145 6.95 2.64 7.66
N TYR A 146 7.93 3.53 7.53
CA TYR A 146 8.55 3.85 6.23
C TYR A 146 10.08 3.79 6.28
N ASP A 147 10.61 3.39 7.41
CA ASP A 147 11.97 2.92 7.60
C ASP A 147 11.91 1.48 8.10
N ILE A 148 12.37 0.54 7.27
CA ILE A 148 12.33 -0.89 7.57
C ILE A 148 13.72 -1.48 7.87
N ALA A 149 14.75 -0.64 7.90
CA ALA A 149 16.12 -1.11 8.08
C ALA A 149 16.31 -1.90 9.40
N TYR A 150 15.58 -1.52 10.45
CA TYR A 150 15.67 -2.20 11.74
C TYR A 150 15.15 -3.65 11.73
N TYR A 151 14.31 -4.02 10.75
CA TYR A 151 13.87 -5.42 10.61
C TYR A 151 14.96 -6.33 10.02
N LEU A 152 16.01 -5.77 9.40
CA LEU A 152 17.00 -6.52 8.63
C LEU A 152 18.25 -6.90 9.46
N ASP A 153 18.21 -6.77 10.79
CA ASP A 153 19.26 -7.21 11.72
C ASP A 153 20.66 -6.65 11.37
N GLY A 154 20.70 -5.41 10.87
CA GLY A 154 21.92 -4.71 10.45
C GLY A 154 22.41 -5.04 9.03
N HIS A 155 21.72 -5.92 8.29
CA HIS A 155 22.00 -6.11 6.87
C HIS A 155 21.57 -4.89 6.05
N PHE A 156 22.46 -4.43 5.15
CA PHE A 156 22.20 -3.33 4.26
C PHE A 156 22.83 -3.58 2.89
N ASP A 157 22.02 -3.54 1.84
CA ASP A 157 22.42 -3.68 0.44
C ASP A 157 21.58 -2.79 -0.47
N ASP A 158 21.85 -2.84 -1.78
CA ASP A 158 21.10 -2.05 -2.75
C ASP A 158 19.60 -2.40 -2.79
N ASN A 159 19.23 -3.66 -2.58
CA ASN A 159 17.84 -4.06 -2.50
C ASN A 159 17.13 -3.40 -1.31
N LEU A 160 17.77 -3.37 -0.14
CA LEU A 160 17.20 -2.63 0.99
C LEU A 160 17.14 -1.14 0.70
N TYR A 161 18.24 -0.55 0.18
CA TYR A 161 18.27 0.88 -0.13
C TYR A 161 17.09 1.29 -0.98
N PHE A 162 16.84 0.60 -2.12
CA PHE A 162 15.77 0.92 -3.06
C PHE A 162 14.38 0.40 -2.64
N ASN A 163 14.26 -0.28 -1.49
CA ASN A 163 12.98 -0.70 -0.92
C ASN A 163 12.75 -0.13 0.48
N ASN A 164 13.53 0.86 0.90
CA ASN A 164 13.36 1.58 2.15
C ASN A 164 13.13 3.08 1.86
N PRO A 165 11.89 3.59 1.88
CA PRO A 165 11.61 5.01 1.60
C PRO A 165 12.48 6.00 2.36
N ALA A 166 12.79 5.71 3.64
CA ALA A 166 13.66 6.55 4.45
C ALA A 166 15.12 6.62 3.92
N SER A 167 15.56 5.63 3.14
CA SER A 167 16.90 5.61 2.54
C SER A 167 16.97 6.36 1.21
N TYR A 168 16.06 6.08 0.27
CA TYR A 168 16.18 6.60 -1.09
C TYR A 168 15.46 7.94 -1.30
N LEU A 169 14.32 8.20 -0.62
CA LEU A 169 13.53 9.39 -0.87
C LEU A 169 14.28 10.71 -0.59
N PRO A 170 15.09 10.82 0.49
CA PRO A 170 15.92 12.01 0.71
C PRO A 170 16.91 12.29 -0.43
N ASN A 171 17.35 11.24 -1.12
CA ASN A 171 18.31 11.33 -2.23
C ASN A 171 17.65 11.36 -3.62
N LEU A 172 16.32 11.33 -3.68
CA LEU A 172 15.60 11.40 -4.94
C LEU A 172 15.60 12.83 -5.49
N HIS A 173 16.22 13.02 -6.66
CA HIS A 173 16.31 14.32 -7.36
C HIS A 173 15.79 14.22 -8.79
N ASP A 174 15.30 13.06 -9.20
CA ASP A 174 14.81 12.85 -10.56
C ASP A 174 13.47 13.57 -10.77
N ASP A 175 13.47 14.52 -11.72
CA ASP A 175 12.32 15.34 -12.03
C ASP A 175 11.13 14.54 -12.58
N TRP A 176 11.39 13.42 -13.25
CA TRP A 176 10.32 12.58 -13.79
C TRP A 176 9.49 11.97 -12.65
N HIS A 177 10.13 11.35 -11.66
CA HIS A 177 9.45 10.79 -10.49
C HIS A 177 8.71 11.87 -9.70
N LEU A 178 9.41 12.97 -9.38
CA LEU A 178 8.84 14.04 -8.58
C LEU A 178 7.64 14.72 -9.26
N SER A 179 7.71 14.91 -10.59
CA SER A 179 6.60 15.51 -11.34
C SER A 179 5.36 14.61 -11.35
N HIS A 180 5.54 13.28 -11.45
CA HIS A 180 4.43 12.33 -11.37
C HIS A 180 3.81 12.32 -9.96
N MET A 181 4.62 12.24 -8.89
CA MET A 181 4.12 12.30 -7.51
C MET A 181 3.30 13.57 -7.24
N ARG A 182 3.76 14.74 -7.73
CA ARG A 182 3.06 16.03 -7.55
C ARG A 182 1.67 16.09 -8.17
N GLN A 183 1.35 15.20 -9.09
CA GLN A 183 0.07 15.12 -9.78
C GLN A 183 -0.88 14.06 -9.16
N ARG A 184 -0.46 13.39 -8.09
CA ARG A 184 -1.19 12.28 -7.48
C ARG A 184 -1.84 12.66 -6.15
N ALA A 185 -2.94 12.01 -5.84
CA ALA A 185 -3.54 12.08 -4.52
C ALA A 185 -2.74 11.22 -3.55
N ILE A 186 -2.06 11.83 -2.58
CA ILE A 186 -1.27 11.14 -1.57
C ILE A 186 -1.88 11.44 -0.21
N ILE A 187 -2.33 10.40 0.49
CA ILE A 187 -2.92 10.49 1.83
C ILE A 187 -2.06 9.66 2.78
N LEU A 188 -1.53 10.31 3.79
CA LEU A 188 -0.79 9.72 4.89
C LEU A 188 -1.57 9.93 6.17
N CYS A 189 -1.98 8.86 6.86
CA CYS A 189 -2.71 9.02 8.11
C CYS A 189 -2.23 8.08 9.20
N SER A 190 -2.47 8.49 10.44
CA SER A 190 -2.18 7.70 11.63
C SER A 190 -3.11 8.11 12.75
N GLY A 191 -3.49 7.17 13.62
CA GLY A 191 -3.98 7.51 14.94
C GLY A 191 -2.87 8.08 15.82
N GLN A 192 -3.24 8.50 17.04
CA GLN A 192 -2.31 8.96 18.07
C GLN A 192 -2.52 8.20 19.39
N GLY A 193 -3.36 7.17 19.39
CA GLY A 193 -3.69 6.35 20.56
C GLY A 193 -2.74 5.17 20.76
N ALA A 194 -3.24 4.18 21.47
CA ALA A 194 -2.45 3.01 21.88
C ALA A 194 -1.83 2.28 20.67
N TYR A 195 -0.53 1.97 20.76
CA TYR A 195 0.27 1.27 19.74
C TYR A 195 0.44 2.00 18.42
N GLU A 196 -0.06 3.23 18.27
CA GLU A 196 0.23 4.07 17.11
C GLU A 196 1.60 4.76 17.27
N GLU A 197 2.27 4.93 16.16
CA GLU A 197 3.54 5.65 16.08
C GLU A 197 3.48 6.77 15.03
N PRO A 198 2.70 7.84 15.28
CA PRO A 198 2.46 8.89 14.29
C PRO A 198 3.74 9.57 13.82
N GLY A 199 4.81 9.54 14.63
CA GLY A 199 6.13 10.07 14.26
C GLY A 199 6.68 9.44 12.97
N ARG A 200 6.39 8.17 12.68
CA ARG A 200 6.81 7.49 11.44
C ARG A 200 6.10 8.07 10.21
N THR A 201 4.79 8.31 10.34
CA THR A 201 3.99 8.92 9.27
C THR A 201 4.38 10.40 9.06
N ILE A 202 4.62 11.15 10.14
CA ILE A 202 5.13 12.52 10.09
C ILE A 202 6.51 12.57 9.41
N HIS A 203 7.38 11.60 9.67
CA HIS A 203 8.70 11.54 9.04
C HIS A 203 8.61 11.38 7.52
N LEU A 204 7.75 10.48 7.01
CA LEU A 204 7.50 10.38 5.57
C LEU A 204 6.92 11.67 5.01
N SER A 205 5.96 12.29 5.72
CA SER A 205 5.38 13.57 5.33
C SER A 205 6.44 14.67 5.19
N ASN A 206 7.38 14.76 6.14
CA ASN A 206 8.47 15.72 6.06
C ASN A 206 9.38 15.47 4.84
N MET A 207 9.73 14.21 4.55
CA MET A 207 10.51 13.88 3.37
C MET A 207 9.81 14.29 2.06
N LEU A 208 8.49 14.09 1.97
CA LEU A 208 7.70 14.53 0.81
C LEU A 208 7.64 16.05 0.70
N ASN A 209 7.50 16.78 1.83
CA ASN A 209 7.55 18.23 1.86
C ASN A 209 8.90 18.76 1.36
N ASP A 210 10.01 18.16 1.80
CA ASP A 210 11.37 18.52 1.36
C ASP A 210 11.57 18.33 -0.16
N LYS A 211 10.78 17.42 -0.78
CA LYS A 211 10.76 17.20 -2.24
C LYS A 211 9.70 18.05 -2.97
N GLY A 212 8.96 18.90 -2.26
CA GLY A 212 7.89 19.70 -2.84
C GLY A 212 6.76 18.84 -3.43
N VAL A 213 6.47 17.68 -2.81
CA VAL A 213 5.37 16.78 -3.18
C VAL A 213 4.18 17.04 -2.28
N ASN A 214 3.11 17.57 -2.85
CA ASN A 214 1.87 17.83 -2.12
C ASN A 214 1.23 16.52 -1.67
N HIS A 215 0.78 16.48 -0.41
CA HIS A 215 0.10 15.34 0.18
C HIS A 215 -0.78 15.80 1.34
N TRP A 216 -1.70 14.97 1.76
CA TRP A 216 -2.52 15.18 2.93
C TRP A 216 -2.01 14.33 4.09
N LEU A 217 -1.44 14.98 5.11
CA LEU A 217 -1.14 14.36 6.39
C LEU A 217 -2.34 14.55 7.32
N ASP A 218 -2.93 13.44 7.77
CA ASP A 218 -4.10 13.43 8.66
C ASP A 218 -3.80 12.63 9.93
N LEU A 219 -3.71 13.32 11.05
CA LEU A 219 -3.50 12.72 12.37
C LEU A 219 -4.82 12.67 13.13
N TRP A 220 -5.35 11.47 13.32
CA TRP A 220 -6.59 11.21 14.06
C TRP A 220 -6.35 11.34 15.57
N GLY A 221 -7.43 11.33 16.35
CA GLY A 221 -7.39 11.60 17.79
C GLY A 221 -6.51 10.66 18.63
N TYR A 222 -6.27 11.06 19.87
CA TYR A 222 -5.50 10.27 20.85
C TYR A 222 -6.22 9.02 21.34
N ASP A 223 -7.50 8.87 21.05
CA ASP A 223 -8.33 7.70 21.27
C ASP A 223 -8.26 6.67 20.13
N VAL A 224 -7.62 7.02 19.02
CA VAL A 224 -7.50 6.20 17.82
C VAL A 224 -6.27 5.31 17.91
N ALA A 225 -6.49 4.06 18.27
CA ALA A 225 -5.44 3.04 18.45
C ALA A 225 -5.06 2.36 17.13
N HIS A 226 -3.89 1.70 17.12
CA HIS A 226 -3.42 0.86 16.01
C HIS A 226 -4.18 -0.46 15.97
N ASP A 227 -5.47 -0.41 15.58
CA ASP A 227 -6.36 -1.57 15.65
C ASP A 227 -7.54 -1.46 14.67
N TRP A 228 -8.13 -2.62 14.36
CA TRP A 228 -9.22 -2.83 13.40
C TRP A 228 -10.48 -1.96 13.62
N PRO A 229 -10.92 -1.56 14.80
CA PRO A 229 -12.08 -0.67 14.96
C PRO A 229 -11.94 0.69 14.26
N TRP A 230 -10.71 1.10 13.92
CA TRP A 230 -10.40 2.41 13.37
C TRP A 230 -10.11 2.38 11.86
N TRP A 231 -9.37 1.40 11.39
CA TRP A 231 -8.91 1.34 10.00
C TRP A 231 -10.03 1.32 8.96
N PRO A 232 -11.16 0.59 9.15
CA PRO A 232 -12.30 0.69 8.23
C PRO A 232 -12.88 2.10 8.16
N LYS A 233 -12.99 2.81 9.30
CA LYS A 233 -13.50 4.19 9.35
C LYS A 233 -12.57 5.17 8.65
N MET A 234 -11.26 5.00 8.81
CA MET A 234 -10.26 5.80 8.10
C MET A 234 -10.39 5.59 6.59
N LEU A 235 -10.41 4.33 6.15
CA LEU A 235 -10.46 4.03 4.72
C LEU A 235 -11.79 4.49 4.08
N ASP A 236 -12.92 4.30 4.76
CA ASP A 236 -14.22 4.81 4.34
C ASP A 236 -14.17 6.33 4.14
N HIS A 237 -13.62 7.06 5.12
CA HIS A 237 -13.44 8.50 5.05
C HIS A 237 -12.63 8.92 3.82
N TYR A 238 -11.49 8.26 3.53
CA TYR A 238 -10.63 8.64 2.42
C TYR A 238 -11.22 8.25 1.06
N ILE A 239 -11.92 7.12 0.96
CA ILE A 239 -12.68 6.78 -0.25
C ILE A 239 -13.72 7.88 -0.55
N HIS A 240 -14.45 8.32 0.48
CA HIS A 240 -15.42 9.39 0.33
C HIS A 240 -14.77 10.70 -0.13
N LYS A 241 -13.66 11.10 0.50
CA LYS A 241 -12.91 12.32 0.14
C LYS A 241 -12.34 12.29 -1.26
N LEU A 242 -11.81 11.16 -1.71
CA LEU A 242 -11.34 11.02 -3.09
C LEU A 242 -12.48 11.16 -4.11
N HIS A 243 -13.69 10.68 -3.78
CA HIS A 243 -14.87 10.89 -4.63
C HIS A 243 -15.31 12.35 -4.67
N GLU A 244 -15.36 13.04 -3.53
CA GLU A 244 -15.71 14.46 -3.47
C GLU A 244 -14.72 15.32 -4.28
N ALA A 245 -13.44 14.98 -4.24
CA ALA A 245 -12.37 15.68 -4.94
C ALA A 245 -12.22 15.30 -6.42
N HIS A 246 -13.00 14.32 -6.93
CA HIS A 246 -12.82 13.72 -8.27
C HIS A 246 -11.37 13.26 -8.52
N ALA A 247 -10.72 12.71 -7.49
CA ALA A 247 -9.29 12.37 -7.50
C ALA A 247 -8.98 10.88 -7.76
N TRP A 248 -9.98 10.11 -8.16
CA TRP A 248 -9.84 8.69 -8.56
C TRP A 248 -9.23 8.54 -9.96
#